data_55f546537ee6f5b1c9b925a330cf8904
#
_entry.id   55f546537ee6f5b1c9b925a330cf8904
#
_cell.length_a   1.000
_cell.length_b   1.000
_cell.length_c   1.000
_cell.angle_alpha   90.00
_cell.angle_beta   90.00
_cell.angle_gamma   90.00
#
_symmetry.space_group_name_H-M   'P 1'
#
loop_
_entity.id
_entity.type
_entity.pdbx_description
1 polymer ?
#
loop_
_entity_poly.entity_id
_entity_poly.type
_entity_poly.pdbx_seq_one_letter_code
_entity_poly.pdbx_strand_id
1 'polypeptide(L)'
;MLADKGDSLQGKRCMIIGGGKIARAVAEKLIEYGAIPITFSDASGHVYEPAGFSEGKLKVINQIKNERGALLGRYIISSATAEFNTPEHMLDIPCDLCFPCGAMNDIDDVAVNALADKGCQGIVEGGHNCVTPGGRKVLKKRGLLYGPHTCTLTGNAIVHALGEAANDEELKQNVHRIYNDVKDTAREFNARGDLFAGSNIAGFLRVANVMMMHGAV
;
A
#
# COMPACT_ATOMS: atom_id res chain seq x y z
N MET A 1 -9.56 -5.19 6.16
CA MET A 1 -9.70 -3.79 6.58
C MET A 1 -11.02 -3.18 6.07
N LEU A 2 -11.23 -3.00 4.76
CA LEU A 2 -12.51 -2.51 4.24
C LEU A 2 -13.66 -3.45 4.60
N ALA A 3 -13.50 -4.75 4.40
CA ALA A 3 -14.50 -5.76 4.73
C ALA A 3 -14.94 -5.73 6.21
N ASP A 4 -14.05 -5.38 7.14
CA ASP A 4 -14.40 -5.21 8.56
C ASP A 4 -15.35 -4.03 8.80
N LYS A 5 -15.43 -3.11 7.83
CA LYS A 5 -16.35 -1.97 7.83
C LYS A 5 -17.58 -2.18 6.92
N GLY A 6 -17.74 -3.37 6.34
CA GLY A 6 -18.80 -3.67 5.36
C GLY A 6 -18.59 -3.01 4.00
N ASP A 7 -17.35 -2.64 3.67
CA ASP A 7 -16.96 -1.97 2.42
C ASP A 7 -16.02 -2.86 1.59
N SER A 8 -15.77 -2.51 0.34
CA SER A 8 -14.95 -3.26 -0.60
C SER A 8 -14.04 -2.37 -1.44
N LEU A 9 -13.15 -2.98 -2.21
CA LEU A 9 -12.30 -2.27 -3.18
C LEU A 9 -13.06 -1.89 -4.46
N GLN A 10 -14.21 -2.50 -4.72
CA GLN A 10 -14.97 -2.28 -5.96
C GLN A 10 -15.28 -0.79 -6.19
N GLY A 11 -14.82 -0.25 -7.30
CA GLY A 11 -15.01 1.14 -7.70
C GLY A 11 -14.19 2.18 -6.94
N LYS A 12 -13.38 1.80 -5.95
CA LYS A 12 -12.52 2.73 -5.19
C LYS A 12 -11.43 3.31 -6.08
N ARG A 13 -11.31 4.62 -6.05
CA ARG A 13 -10.24 5.36 -6.72
C ARG A 13 -8.96 5.29 -5.88
N CYS A 14 -7.93 4.69 -6.44
CA CYS A 14 -6.70 4.38 -5.70
C CYS A 14 -5.52 5.19 -6.24
N MET A 15 -4.98 6.09 -5.41
CA MET A 15 -3.73 6.78 -5.68
C MET A 15 -2.56 5.82 -5.43
N ILE A 16 -1.66 5.69 -6.40
CA ILE A 16 -0.41 4.93 -6.25
C ILE A 16 0.75 5.91 -6.35
N ILE A 17 1.58 5.97 -5.31
CA ILE A 17 2.80 6.79 -5.27
C ILE A 17 3.99 5.88 -5.61
N GLY A 18 4.64 6.16 -6.74
CA GLY A 18 5.72 5.34 -7.30
C GLY A 18 5.34 4.75 -8.66
N GLY A 19 6.32 4.21 -9.38
CA GLY A 19 6.16 3.57 -10.70
C GLY A 19 7.03 2.31 -10.85
N GLY A 20 7.59 1.83 -9.74
CA GLY A 20 8.44 0.65 -9.68
C GLY A 20 7.66 -0.68 -9.79
N LYS A 21 8.36 -1.79 -9.61
CA LYS A 21 7.76 -3.13 -9.67
C LYS A 21 6.60 -3.30 -8.68
N ILE A 22 6.77 -2.82 -7.44
CA ILE A 22 5.74 -2.91 -6.39
C ILE A 22 4.50 -2.11 -6.79
N ALA A 23 4.65 -0.85 -7.21
CA ALA A 23 3.55 0.01 -7.62
C ALA A 23 2.71 -0.63 -8.74
N ARG A 24 3.37 -1.23 -9.73
CA ARG A 24 2.71 -1.90 -10.86
C ARG A 24 1.98 -3.17 -10.43
N ALA A 25 2.58 -3.99 -9.55
CA ALA A 25 1.94 -5.19 -9.00
C ALA A 25 0.72 -4.83 -8.13
N VAL A 26 0.81 -3.75 -7.34
CA VAL A 26 -0.33 -3.21 -6.57
C VAL A 26 -1.46 -2.80 -7.53
N ALA A 27 -1.14 -2.09 -8.63
CA ALA A 27 -2.15 -1.70 -9.61
C ALA A 27 -2.83 -2.91 -10.26
N GLU A 28 -2.09 -3.95 -10.64
CA GLU A 28 -2.63 -5.20 -11.18
C GLU A 28 -3.65 -5.82 -10.22
N LYS A 29 -3.27 -5.98 -8.96
CA LYS A 29 -4.17 -6.53 -7.94
C LYS A 29 -5.37 -5.63 -7.65
N LEU A 30 -5.20 -4.31 -7.63
CA LEU A 30 -6.32 -3.39 -7.47
C LEU A 30 -7.34 -3.52 -8.62
N ILE A 31 -6.89 -3.63 -9.86
CA ILE A 31 -7.76 -3.86 -11.04
C ILE A 31 -8.49 -5.20 -10.90
N GLU A 32 -7.79 -6.26 -10.53
CA GLU A 32 -8.37 -7.60 -10.29
C GLU A 32 -9.51 -7.56 -9.26
N TYR A 33 -9.38 -6.73 -8.22
CA TYR A 33 -10.42 -6.54 -7.20
C TYR A 33 -11.44 -5.43 -7.53
N GLY A 34 -11.45 -4.93 -8.77
CA GLY A 34 -12.42 -3.95 -9.26
C GLY A 34 -12.18 -2.52 -8.77
N ALA A 35 -11.01 -2.22 -8.20
CA ALA A 35 -10.61 -0.86 -7.88
C ALA A 35 -10.05 -0.14 -9.10
N ILE A 36 -9.92 1.17 -9.01
CA ILE A 36 -9.53 2.06 -10.10
C ILE A 36 -8.21 2.76 -9.73
N PRO A 37 -7.04 2.20 -10.10
CA PRO A 37 -5.79 2.93 -9.96
C PRO A 37 -5.81 4.19 -10.82
N ILE A 38 -5.44 5.34 -10.25
CA ILE A 38 -5.57 6.63 -10.93
C ILE A 38 -4.24 7.35 -11.15
N THR A 39 -3.17 6.97 -10.46
CA THR A 39 -1.87 7.63 -10.58
C THR A 39 -0.70 6.66 -10.59
N PHE A 40 0.40 7.10 -11.20
CA PHE A 40 1.75 6.57 -11.01
C PHE A 40 2.72 7.74 -10.94
N SER A 41 3.82 7.61 -10.20
CA SER A 41 4.84 8.66 -10.10
C SER A 41 6.27 8.11 -10.18
N ASP A 42 7.18 8.96 -10.61
CA ASP A 42 8.62 8.76 -10.49
C ASP A 42 9.33 10.11 -10.28
N ALA A 43 10.65 10.13 -10.37
CA ALA A 43 11.45 11.34 -10.13
C ALA A 43 11.13 12.51 -11.08
N SER A 44 10.48 12.25 -12.22
CA SER A 44 10.11 13.30 -13.18
C SER A 44 8.77 13.98 -12.86
N GLY A 45 7.91 13.32 -12.09
CA GLY A 45 6.58 13.80 -11.78
C GLY A 45 5.58 12.65 -11.61
N HIS A 46 4.30 12.97 -11.80
CA HIS A 46 3.25 11.96 -11.75
C HIS A 46 2.34 12.02 -12.98
N VAL A 47 1.87 10.85 -13.37
CA VAL A 47 0.82 10.67 -14.35
C VAL A 47 -0.50 10.47 -13.62
N TYR A 48 -1.50 11.24 -13.97
CA TYR A 48 -2.87 11.09 -13.52
C TYR A 48 -3.76 10.67 -14.69
N GLU A 49 -4.51 9.61 -14.50
CA GLU A 49 -5.48 9.12 -15.46
C GLU A 49 -6.88 9.25 -14.85
N PRO A 50 -7.68 10.26 -15.26
CA PRO A 50 -8.99 10.53 -14.65
C PRO A 50 -9.96 9.34 -14.70
N ALA A 51 -9.96 8.60 -15.81
CA ALA A 51 -10.77 7.39 -15.98
C ALA A 51 -10.17 6.13 -15.35
N GLY A 52 -8.97 6.25 -14.77
CA GLY A 52 -8.20 5.15 -14.20
C GLY A 52 -7.38 4.37 -15.22
N PHE A 53 -6.45 3.59 -14.70
CA PHE A 53 -5.62 2.67 -15.46
C PHE A 53 -6.35 1.34 -15.61
N SER A 54 -6.67 0.98 -16.87
CA SER A 54 -7.11 -0.36 -17.24
C SER A 54 -5.90 -1.29 -17.42
N GLU A 55 -6.13 -2.60 -17.55
CA GLU A 55 -5.07 -3.57 -17.88
C GLU A 55 -4.28 -3.18 -19.14
N GLY A 56 -4.96 -2.67 -20.18
CA GLY A 56 -4.31 -2.20 -21.39
C GLY A 56 -3.38 -1.01 -21.15
N LYS A 57 -3.84 -0.02 -20.37
CA LYS A 57 -3.04 1.14 -19.98
C LYS A 57 -1.86 0.74 -19.09
N LEU A 58 -2.07 -0.23 -18.19
CA LEU A 58 -1.00 -0.74 -17.32
C LEU A 58 0.09 -1.47 -18.13
N LYS A 59 -0.25 -2.17 -19.21
CA LYS A 59 0.74 -2.75 -20.12
C LYS A 59 1.67 -1.67 -20.71
N VAL A 60 1.14 -0.50 -21.05
CA VAL A 60 1.96 0.63 -21.53
C VAL A 60 2.90 1.15 -20.45
N ILE A 61 2.41 1.32 -19.21
CA ILE A 61 3.27 1.67 -18.07
C ILE A 61 4.38 0.64 -17.89
N ASN A 62 4.05 -0.66 -17.98
CA ASN A 62 5.01 -1.75 -17.88
C ASN A 62 6.08 -1.68 -18.98
N GLN A 63 5.71 -1.42 -20.22
CA GLN A 63 6.64 -1.25 -21.32
C GLN A 63 7.60 -0.09 -21.08
N ILE A 64 7.08 1.09 -20.73
CA ILE A 64 7.90 2.28 -20.42
C ILE A 64 8.89 1.97 -19.28
N LYS A 65 8.43 1.39 -18.18
CA LYS A 65 9.29 1.13 -17.02
C LYS A 65 10.25 -0.05 -17.17
N ASN A 66 10.08 -0.87 -18.18
CA ASN A 66 11.04 -1.92 -18.53
C ASN A 66 12.20 -1.37 -19.41
N GLU A 67 12.04 -0.21 -20.03
CA GLU A 67 13.11 0.49 -20.72
C GLU A 67 14.03 1.18 -19.70
N ARG A 68 15.34 0.96 -19.82
CA ARG A 68 16.32 1.57 -18.90
C ARG A 68 16.30 3.10 -19.02
N GLY A 69 16.08 3.78 -17.90
CA GLY A 69 16.07 5.25 -17.83
C GLY A 69 14.80 5.92 -18.35
N ALA A 70 13.79 5.16 -18.81
CA ALA A 70 12.55 5.76 -19.25
C ALA A 70 11.73 6.34 -18.09
N LEU A 71 11.20 7.53 -18.31
CA LEU A 71 10.40 8.29 -17.35
C LEU A 71 8.91 8.16 -17.64
N LEU A 72 8.08 8.20 -16.61
CA LEU A 72 6.63 8.02 -16.72
C LEU A 72 5.95 9.10 -17.55
N GLY A 73 6.50 10.30 -17.65
CA GLY A 73 5.98 11.36 -18.52
C GLY A 73 5.78 10.94 -19.98
N ARG A 74 6.48 9.92 -20.47
CA ARG A 74 6.26 9.36 -21.81
C ARG A 74 4.87 8.75 -22.02
N TYR A 75 4.19 8.37 -20.94
CA TYR A 75 2.86 7.77 -21.01
C TYR A 75 1.83 8.68 -21.69
N ILE A 76 1.98 10.01 -21.57
CA ILE A 76 1.07 10.99 -22.20
C ILE A 76 0.90 10.78 -23.71
N ILE A 77 1.96 10.31 -24.38
CA ILE A 77 1.90 10.02 -25.82
C ILE A 77 0.89 8.90 -26.14
N SER A 78 0.64 8.04 -25.17
CA SER A 78 -0.21 6.84 -25.33
C SER A 78 -1.62 7.00 -24.78
N SER A 79 -1.97 8.15 -24.20
CA SER A 79 -3.30 8.41 -23.64
C SER A 79 -3.75 9.84 -23.94
N ALA A 80 -4.95 9.96 -24.50
CA ALA A 80 -5.57 11.27 -24.76
C ALA A 80 -6.15 11.95 -23.52
N THR A 81 -6.28 11.22 -22.42
CA THR A 81 -6.93 11.68 -21.17
C THR A 81 -5.98 11.84 -20.00
N ALA A 82 -4.75 11.32 -20.13
CA ALA A 82 -3.77 11.40 -19.08
C ALA A 82 -3.22 12.83 -18.93
N GLU A 83 -2.98 13.21 -17.69
CA GLU A 83 -2.30 14.43 -17.32
C GLU A 83 -0.94 14.10 -16.71
N PHE A 84 0.08 14.90 -16.99
CA PHE A 84 1.38 14.79 -16.36
C PHE A 84 1.68 16.09 -15.64
N ASN A 85 1.99 15.99 -14.36
CA ASN A 85 2.26 17.13 -13.50
C ASN A 85 3.51 16.89 -12.65
N THR A 86 4.02 17.98 -12.07
CA THR A 86 5.15 17.93 -11.13
C THR A 86 4.77 17.18 -9.85
N PRO A 87 5.76 16.65 -9.09
CA PRO A 87 5.48 15.84 -7.89
C PRO A 87 4.60 16.54 -6.86
N GLU A 88 4.74 17.85 -6.69
CA GLU A 88 4.09 18.65 -5.65
C GLU A 88 2.55 18.61 -5.71
N HIS A 89 2.00 18.44 -6.91
CA HIS A 89 0.54 18.45 -7.12
C HIS A 89 -0.13 17.09 -7.00
N MET A 90 0.62 16.04 -6.71
CA MET A 90 0.07 14.69 -6.64
C MET A 90 -0.97 14.53 -5.52
N LEU A 91 -0.73 15.14 -4.37
CA LEU A 91 -1.63 15.07 -3.22
C LEU A 91 -2.91 15.92 -3.37
N ASP A 92 -2.98 16.74 -4.42
CA ASP A 92 -4.19 17.52 -4.75
C ASP A 92 -5.27 16.65 -5.41
N ILE A 93 -4.93 15.47 -5.90
CA ILE A 93 -5.82 14.56 -6.61
C ILE A 93 -6.72 13.82 -5.60
N PRO A 94 -8.06 13.92 -5.70
CA PRO A 94 -8.97 13.19 -4.83
C PRO A 94 -8.85 11.67 -5.04
N CYS A 95 -8.79 10.92 -3.95
CA CYS A 95 -8.78 9.46 -3.97
C CYS A 95 -9.48 8.87 -2.75
N ASP A 96 -9.95 7.61 -2.86
CA ASP A 96 -10.51 6.87 -1.73
C ASP A 96 -9.43 6.21 -0.89
N LEU A 97 -8.37 5.70 -1.53
CA LEU A 97 -7.27 5.01 -0.90
C LEU A 97 -5.94 5.46 -1.50
N CYS A 98 -4.89 5.49 -0.67
CA CYS A 98 -3.54 5.80 -1.11
C CYS A 98 -2.59 4.62 -0.84
N PHE A 99 -1.79 4.28 -1.85
CA PHE A 99 -0.80 3.20 -1.81
C PHE A 99 0.60 3.76 -2.07
N PRO A 100 1.31 4.23 -1.03
CA PRO A 100 2.68 4.66 -1.16
C PRO A 100 3.59 3.44 -1.42
N CYS A 101 4.18 3.40 -2.62
CA CYS A 101 5.12 2.38 -3.10
C CYS A 101 6.49 2.99 -3.44
N GLY A 102 6.73 4.20 -2.97
CA GLY A 102 7.94 4.99 -3.20
C GLY A 102 8.99 4.83 -2.10
N ALA A 103 9.60 5.94 -1.72
CA ALA A 103 10.68 5.96 -0.75
C ALA A 103 10.18 5.89 0.71
N MET A 104 11.13 5.61 1.60
CA MET A 104 10.90 5.67 3.04
C MET A 104 10.62 7.10 3.47
N ASN A 105 9.62 7.28 4.36
CA ASN A 105 9.22 8.57 4.92
C ASN A 105 8.67 9.60 3.90
N ASP A 106 8.16 9.16 2.76
CA ASP A 106 7.54 10.04 1.76
C ASP A 106 6.23 10.69 2.23
N ILE A 107 5.54 10.06 3.19
CA ILE A 107 4.22 10.49 3.66
C ILE A 107 4.33 10.99 5.10
N ASP A 108 4.45 12.29 5.26
CA ASP A 108 4.50 12.96 6.54
C ASP A 108 3.08 13.35 7.05
N ASP A 109 3.03 14.10 8.13
CA ASP A 109 1.79 14.59 8.73
C ASP A 109 1.05 15.59 7.85
N VAL A 110 1.75 16.39 7.07
CA VAL A 110 1.15 17.34 6.11
C VAL A 110 0.51 16.57 4.97
N ALA A 111 1.21 15.59 4.40
CA ALA A 111 0.71 14.73 3.34
C ALA A 111 -0.54 13.94 3.76
N VAL A 112 -0.54 13.37 4.98
CA VAL A 112 -1.72 12.66 5.50
C VAL A 112 -2.92 13.59 5.65
N ASN A 113 -2.72 14.81 6.16
CA ASN A 113 -3.80 15.79 6.27
C ASN A 113 -4.36 16.16 4.89
N ALA A 114 -3.48 16.45 3.91
CA ALA A 114 -3.89 16.78 2.54
C ALA A 114 -4.74 15.65 1.91
N LEU A 115 -4.29 14.40 2.01
CA LEU A 115 -5.04 13.24 1.53
C LEU A 115 -6.40 13.11 2.22
N ALA A 116 -6.44 13.25 3.55
CA ALA A 116 -7.69 13.15 4.32
C ALA A 116 -8.69 14.25 3.96
N ASP A 117 -8.21 15.48 3.75
CA ASP A 117 -9.05 16.62 3.36
C ASP A 117 -9.62 16.47 1.93
N LYS A 118 -8.97 15.65 1.09
CA LYS A 118 -9.45 15.27 -0.26
C LYS A 118 -10.33 14.00 -0.27
N GLY A 119 -10.66 13.46 0.90
CA GLY A 119 -11.59 12.32 1.03
C GLY A 119 -10.94 10.95 1.12
N CYS A 120 -9.60 10.87 1.23
CA CYS A 120 -8.92 9.60 1.41
C CYS A 120 -9.33 8.92 2.72
N GLN A 121 -9.76 7.67 2.63
CA GLN A 121 -10.26 6.86 3.74
C GLN A 121 -9.18 6.00 4.39
N GLY A 122 -8.04 5.83 3.71
CA GLY A 122 -6.95 5.01 4.23
C GLY A 122 -5.70 5.01 3.39
N ILE A 123 -4.59 4.68 4.06
CA ILE A 123 -3.26 4.54 3.45
C ILE A 123 -2.76 3.13 3.71
N VAL A 124 -2.30 2.44 2.65
CA VAL A 124 -1.74 1.08 2.73
C VAL A 124 -0.35 1.10 2.12
N GLU A 125 0.67 0.89 2.94
CA GLU A 125 2.06 0.92 2.49
C GLU A 125 2.39 -0.25 1.57
N GLY A 126 2.76 0.04 0.33
CA GLY A 126 3.36 -0.93 -0.58
C GLY A 126 4.89 -0.90 -0.51
N GLY A 127 5.47 0.24 -0.15
CA GLY A 127 6.89 0.41 0.13
C GLY A 127 7.24 0.22 1.61
N HIS A 128 8.53 0.19 1.91
CA HIS A 128 9.01 0.02 3.28
C HIS A 128 8.98 1.33 4.06
N ASN A 129 8.18 1.37 5.16
CA ASN A 129 8.11 2.51 6.08
C ASN A 129 7.89 3.86 5.37
N CYS A 130 6.94 3.91 4.44
CA CYS A 130 6.65 5.12 3.66
C CYS A 130 6.04 6.22 4.53
N VAL A 131 5.25 5.86 5.55
CA VAL A 131 4.57 6.82 6.43
C VAL A 131 5.44 7.14 7.64
N THR A 132 5.72 8.43 7.85
CA THR A 132 6.50 8.90 8.99
C THR A 132 5.80 8.64 10.33
N PRO A 133 6.52 8.67 11.48
CA PRO A 133 5.89 8.61 12.80
C PRO A 133 4.86 9.74 13.03
N GLY A 134 5.10 10.93 12.47
CA GLY A 134 4.16 12.06 12.48
C GLY A 134 2.89 11.72 11.70
N GLY A 135 3.04 11.25 10.47
CA GLY A 135 1.93 10.82 9.62
C GLY A 135 1.07 9.74 10.27
N ARG A 136 1.69 8.73 10.93
CA ARG A 136 0.94 7.69 11.66
C ARG A 136 0.08 8.25 12.80
N LYS A 137 0.58 9.26 13.52
CA LYS A 137 -0.21 9.93 14.57
C LYS A 137 -1.44 10.64 13.98
N VAL A 138 -1.28 11.29 12.83
CA VAL A 138 -2.39 11.95 12.13
C VAL A 138 -3.40 10.93 11.62
N LEU A 139 -2.96 9.83 10.99
CA LEU A 139 -3.83 8.73 10.56
C LEU A 139 -4.73 8.24 11.70
N LYS A 140 -4.13 7.97 12.86
CA LYS A 140 -4.85 7.54 14.05
C LYS A 140 -5.84 8.60 14.55
N LYS A 141 -5.40 9.87 14.63
CA LYS A 141 -6.24 11.00 15.07
C LYS A 141 -7.44 11.23 14.15
N ARG A 142 -7.24 11.07 12.84
CA ARG A 142 -8.28 11.25 11.80
C ARG A 142 -9.16 10.00 11.62
N GLY A 143 -8.85 8.88 12.27
CA GLY A 143 -9.60 7.61 12.14
C GLY A 143 -9.47 6.95 10.77
N LEU A 144 -8.41 7.24 10.02
CA LEU A 144 -8.14 6.67 8.71
C LEU A 144 -7.68 5.21 8.83
N LEU A 145 -8.01 4.39 7.84
CA LEU A 145 -7.46 3.04 7.73
C LEU A 145 -5.95 3.11 7.49
N TYR A 146 -5.20 2.28 8.19
CA TYR A 146 -3.76 2.20 7.98
C TYR A 146 -3.29 0.75 7.87
N GLY A 147 -2.74 0.40 6.69
CA GLY A 147 -2.05 -0.85 6.44
C GLY A 147 -0.53 -0.64 6.52
N PRO A 148 0.10 -0.94 7.67
CA PRO A 148 1.53 -0.67 7.86
C PRO A 148 2.40 -1.66 7.09
N HIS A 149 3.61 -1.24 6.70
CA HIS A 149 4.59 -2.07 6.01
C HIS A 149 4.91 -3.38 6.75
N THR A 150 4.87 -3.39 8.08
CA THR A 150 5.05 -4.58 8.90
C THR A 150 4.01 -5.68 8.64
N CYS A 151 2.86 -5.34 8.09
CA CYS A 151 1.83 -6.28 7.67
C CYS A 151 1.86 -6.52 6.15
N THR A 152 2.04 -5.47 5.35
CA THR A 152 1.88 -5.54 3.88
C THR A 152 3.07 -6.21 3.19
N LEU A 153 4.28 -6.12 3.76
CA LEU A 153 5.49 -6.71 3.17
C LEU A 153 5.72 -8.19 3.56
N THR A 154 4.77 -8.82 4.22
CA THR A 154 4.87 -10.24 4.62
C THR A 154 4.83 -11.20 3.43
N GLY A 155 4.26 -10.80 2.29
CA GLY A 155 4.12 -11.66 1.11
C GLY A 155 5.43 -12.27 0.65
N ASN A 156 6.52 -11.51 0.58
CA ASN A 156 7.82 -12.02 0.18
C ASN A 156 8.37 -13.08 1.15
N ALA A 157 8.20 -12.87 2.46
CA ALA A 157 8.61 -13.84 3.48
C ALA A 157 7.79 -15.13 3.39
N ILE A 158 6.49 -15.04 3.10
CA ILE A 158 5.60 -16.19 2.91
C ILE A 158 6.07 -17.00 1.69
N VAL A 159 6.27 -16.35 0.54
CA VAL A 159 6.75 -17.02 -0.68
C VAL A 159 8.09 -17.72 -0.44
N HIS A 160 9.01 -17.06 0.24
CA HIS A 160 10.30 -17.67 0.58
C HIS A 160 10.15 -18.89 1.50
N ALA A 161 9.21 -18.85 2.46
CA ALA A 161 8.96 -19.97 3.38
C ALA A 161 8.25 -21.16 2.71
N LEU A 162 7.37 -20.91 1.73
CA LEU A 162 6.67 -21.94 0.97
C LEU A 162 7.53 -22.57 -0.15
N GLY A 163 8.55 -21.85 -0.61
CA GLY A 163 9.44 -22.29 -1.69
C GLY A 163 8.67 -22.52 -3.00
N GLU A 164 9.00 -23.64 -3.68
CA GLU A 164 8.37 -24.01 -4.96
C GLU A 164 6.86 -24.36 -4.85
N ALA A 165 6.37 -24.60 -3.64
CA ALA A 165 4.94 -24.86 -3.38
C ALA A 165 4.10 -23.58 -3.31
N ALA A 166 4.73 -22.40 -3.36
CA ALA A 166 4.02 -21.13 -3.27
C ALA A 166 3.04 -20.94 -4.43
N ASN A 167 1.77 -20.86 -4.11
CA ASN A 167 0.71 -20.52 -5.05
C ASN A 167 -0.15 -19.37 -4.50
N ASP A 168 -0.94 -18.75 -5.38
CA ASP A 168 -1.74 -17.55 -5.05
C ASP A 168 -2.74 -17.82 -3.93
N GLU A 169 -3.35 -19.02 -3.87
CA GLU A 169 -4.34 -19.35 -2.85
C GLU A 169 -3.70 -19.50 -1.46
N GLU A 170 -2.56 -20.19 -1.36
CA GLU A 170 -1.82 -20.32 -0.11
C GLU A 170 -1.27 -18.99 0.36
N LEU A 171 -0.76 -18.17 -0.58
CA LEU A 171 -0.32 -16.80 -0.25
C LEU A 171 -1.46 -15.99 0.35
N LYS A 172 -2.63 -16.01 -0.27
CA LYS A 172 -3.83 -15.30 0.18
C LYS A 172 -4.29 -15.79 1.57
N GLN A 173 -4.34 -17.10 1.79
CA GLN A 173 -4.70 -17.68 3.09
C GLN A 173 -3.71 -17.26 4.19
N ASN A 174 -2.40 -17.30 3.92
CA ASN A 174 -1.39 -16.88 4.89
C ASN A 174 -1.47 -15.39 5.19
N VAL A 175 -1.69 -14.53 4.18
CA VAL A 175 -1.89 -13.09 4.39
C VAL A 175 -3.13 -12.83 5.25
N HIS A 176 -4.24 -13.51 5.00
CA HIS A 176 -5.45 -13.40 5.82
C HIS A 176 -5.21 -13.86 7.26
N ARG A 177 -4.50 -14.96 7.46
CA ARG A 177 -4.13 -15.44 8.81
C ARG A 177 -3.30 -14.39 9.55
N ILE A 178 -2.23 -13.88 8.93
CA ILE A 178 -1.37 -12.84 9.53
C ILE A 178 -2.19 -11.60 9.88
N TYR A 179 -3.07 -11.16 8.97
CA TYR A 179 -3.95 -10.02 9.23
C TYR A 179 -4.83 -10.22 10.47
N ASN A 180 -5.46 -11.39 10.60
CA ASN A 180 -6.30 -11.72 11.74
C ASN A 180 -5.48 -11.83 13.04
N ASP A 181 -4.32 -12.50 13.02
CA ASP A 181 -3.42 -12.61 14.16
C ASP A 181 -2.99 -11.22 14.68
N VAL A 182 -2.60 -10.33 13.78
CA VAL A 182 -2.22 -8.95 14.12
C VAL A 182 -3.39 -8.15 14.70
N LYS A 183 -4.57 -8.28 14.10
CA LYS A 183 -5.79 -7.61 14.54
C LYS A 183 -6.23 -8.09 15.93
N ASP A 184 -6.17 -9.39 16.18
CA ASP A 184 -6.53 -9.98 17.45
C ASP A 184 -5.52 -9.63 18.54
N THR A 185 -4.22 -9.65 18.23
CA THR A 185 -3.17 -9.16 19.12
C THR A 185 -3.37 -7.69 19.49
N ALA A 186 -3.66 -6.83 18.50
CA ALA A 186 -3.95 -5.43 18.79
C ALA A 186 -5.14 -5.26 19.75
N ARG A 187 -6.18 -6.09 19.61
CA ARG A 187 -7.34 -6.07 20.50
C ARG A 187 -7.00 -6.53 21.92
N GLU A 188 -6.24 -7.60 22.06
CA GLU A 188 -5.82 -8.19 23.32
C GLU A 188 -4.97 -7.21 24.15
N PHE A 189 -4.09 -6.46 23.49
CA PHE A 189 -3.19 -5.51 24.13
C PHE A 189 -3.68 -4.05 24.11
N ASN A 190 -4.99 -3.82 24.13
CA ASN A 190 -5.63 -2.50 24.23
C ASN A 190 -5.25 -1.52 23.10
N ALA A 191 -4.86 -2.02 21.94
CA ALA A 191 -4.52 -1.25 20.74
C ALA A 191 -5.50 -1.51 19.59
N ARG A 192 -6.78 -1.73 19.89
CA ARG A 192 -7.81 -2.10 18.90
C ARG A 192 -7.81 -1.16 17.70
N GLY A 193 -7.69 -1.74 16.49
CA GLY A 193 -7.65 -1.02 15.22
C GLY A 193 -6.27 -0.49 14.82
N ASP A 194 -5.27 -0.60 15.69
CA ASP A 194 -3.90 -0.20 15.43
C ASP A 194 -3.07 -1.41 14.96
N LEU A 195 -3.09 -1.67 13.64
CA LEU A 195 -2.34 -2.79 13.06
C LEU A 195 -0.82 -2.62 13.18
N PHE A 196 -0.32 -1.38 13.29
CA PHE A 196 1.11 -1.15 13.51
C PHE A 196 1.53 -1.63 14.90
N ALA A 197 0.78 -1.27 15.94
CA ALA A 197 1.02 -1.77 17.30
C ALA A 197 0.84 -3.29 17.36
N GLY A 198 -0.26 -3.81 16.78
CA GLY A 198 -0.55 -5.25 16.75
C GLY A 198 0.57 -6.08 16.12
N SER A 199 1.11 -5.64 14.97
CA SER A 199 2.19 -6.36 14.29
C SER A 199 3.51 -6.36 15.09
N ASN A 200 3.84 -5.26 15.74
CA ASN A 200 5.03 -5.19 16.59
C ASN A 200 4.90 -6.07 17.83
N ILE A 201 3.73 -6.05 18.49
CA ILE A 201 3.47 -6.89 19.66
C ILE A 201 3.47 -8.38 19.26
N ALA A 202 2.79 -8.76 18.18
CA ALA A 202 2.76 -10.15 17.70
C ALA A 202 4.17 -10.67 17.38
N GLY A 203 5.00 -9.84 16.72
CA GLY A 203 6.40 -10.17 16.45
C GLY A 203 7.21 -10.35 17.73
N PHE A 204 7.08 -9.43 18.68
CA PHE A 204 7.75 -9.51 19.98
C PHE A 204 7.35 -10.78 20.76
N LEU A 205 6.05 -11.06 20.86
CA LEU A 205 5.55 -12.25 21.58
C LEU A 205 6.09 -13.54 20.99
N ARG A 206 6.22 -13.63 19.67
CA ARG A 206 6.78 -14.81 19.01
C ARG A 206 8.22 -15.06 19.46
N VAL A 207 9.06 -14.03 19.52
CA VAL A 207 10.45 -14.14 19.99
C VAL A 207 10.48 -14.41 21.49
N ALA A 208 9.73 -13.68 22.30
CA ALA A 208 9.69 -13.86 23.75
C ALA A 208 9.26 -15.28 24.17
N ASN A 209 8.26 -15.85 23.48
CA ASN A 209 7.82 -17.22 23.74
C ASN A 209 8.92 -18.26 23.44
N VAL A 210 9.67 -18.07 22.37
CA VAL A 210 10.82 -18.95 22.05
C VAL A 210 11.90 -18.82 23.13
N MET A 211 12.21 -17.59 23.54
CA MET A 211 13.18 -17.34 24.62
C MET A 211 12.74 -17.96 25.96
N MET A 212 11.46 -17.91 26.28
CA MET A 212 10.94 -18.55 27.50
C MET A 212 11.04 -20.07 27.45
N MET A 213 10.85 -20.69 26.26
CA MET A 213 10.95 -22.15 26.12
C MET A 213 12.40 -22.67 26.13
N HIS A 214 13.32 -21.90 25.56
CA HIS A 214 14.71 -22.32 25.36
C HIS A 214 15.72 -21.63 26.30
N GLY A 215 15.26 -20.69 27.12
CA GLY A 215 16.08 -19.80 27.89
C GLY A 215 16.54 -18.58 27.07
N ALA A 216 16.82 -17.47 27.79
CA ALA A 216 17.46 -16.32 27.18
C ALA A 216 18.96 -16.66 27.01
N VAL A 217 19.42 -16.66 25.78
CA VAL A 217 20.83 -16.90 25.41
C VAL A 217 21.54 -15.57 25.31
#